data_4885d98390706055275bd601f96d221f
#
_entry.id   4885d98390706055275bd601f96d221f
#
_cell.length_a   1.000
_cell.length_b   1.000
_cell.length_c   1.000
_cell.angle_alpha   90.00
_cell.angle_beta   90.00
_cell.angle_gamma   90.00
#
_symmetry.space_group_name_H-M   'P 1'
#
loop_
_entity.id
_entity.type
_entity.pdbx_description
1 polymer ?
#
loop_
_entity_poly.entity_id
_entity_poly.type
_entity_poly.pdbx_seq_one_letter_code
_entity_poly.pdbx_strand_id
1 'polypeptide(L)'
;METILVVDDNREIVDSLGKLLAIEGYEILTACDGMEALDKMETEKVDLILLDVMMPRLNGLSALMKIREKHNIPAIILSAKTEESDKVSGLSLGADDYIEKPYNPAELLARVKAQIRRYKAYGGSRAG
;
A
#
# COMPACT_ATOMS: atom_id res chain seq x y z
N MET A 1 -5.25 14.04 9.82
CA MET A 1 -4.64 12.70 10.01
C MET A 1 -4.77 11.90 8.73
N GLU A 2 -3.67 11.34 8.26
CA GLU A 2 -3.70 10.51 7.05
C GLU A 2 -4.19 9.12 7.37
N THR A 3 -4.87 8.53 6.39
CA THR A 3 -5.43 7.17 6.50
C THR A 3 -4.64 6.23 5.59
N ILE A 4 -4.18 5.13 6.16
CA ILE A 4 -3.41 4.12 5.43
C ILE A 4 -4.21 2.83 5.38
N LEU A 5 -4.38 2.29 4.16
CA LEU A 5 -5.02 1.00 3.96
C LEU A 5 -3.92 -0.07 3.85
N VAL A 6 -3.94 -1.02 4.77
CA VAL A 6 -2.98 -2.13 4.80
C VAL A 6 -3.68 -3.37 4.24
N VAL A 7 -3.14 -3.92 3.16
CA VAL A 7 -3.74 -5.05 2.45
C VAL A 7 -2.79 -6.24 2.47
N ASP A 8 -3.15 -7.27 3.21
CA ASP A 8 -2.37 -8.50 3.32
C ASP A 8 -3.30 -9.59 3.85
N ASP A 9 -3.15 -10.81 3.35
CA ASP A 9 -3.97 -11.92 3.84
C ASP A 9 -3.45 -12.51 5.14
N ASN A 10 -2.25 -12.13 5.55
CA ASN A 10 -1.67 -12.56 6.81
C ASN A 10 -2.09 -11.60 7.92
N ARG A 11 -3.00 -12.05 8.79
CA ARG A 11 -3.54 -11.19 9.84
C ARG A 11 -2.47 -10.69 10.81
N GLU A 12 -1.46 -11.49 11.09
CA GLU A 12 -0.38 -11.07 12.00
C GLU A 12 0.40 -9.89 11.40
N ILE A 13 0.65 -9.90 10.10
CA ILE A 13 1.33 -8.81 9.43
C ILE A 13 0.46 -7.56 9.46
N VAL A 14 -0.83 -7.71 9.16
CA VAL A 14 -1.75 -6.58 9.18
C VAL A 14 -1.80 -5.94 10.56
N ASP A 15 -1.93 -6.77 11.62
CA ASP A 15 -1.99 -6.26 12.98
C ASP A 15 -0.68 -5.57 13.36
N SER A 16 0.44 -6.16 13.02
CA SER A 16 1.76 -5.65 13.34
C SER A 16 2.00 -4.30 12.66
N LEU A 17 1.71 -4.23 11.37
CA LEU A 17 1.84 -2.98 10.60
C LEU A 17 0.88 -1.92 11.11
N GLY A 18 -0.35 -2.33 11.42
CA GLY A 18 -1.35 -1.40 11.94
C GLY A 18 -0.89 -0.73 13.24
N LYS A 19 -0.33 -1.51 14.15
CA LYS A 19 0.17 -0.97 15.41
C LYS A 19 1.35 -0.03 15.19
N LEU A 20 2.27 -0.43 14.34
CA LEU A 20 3.45 0.38 14.02
C LEU A 20 3.04 1.73 13.45
N LEU A 21 2.12 1.73 12.50
CA LEU A 21 1.70 2.97 11.85
C LEU A 21 0.81 3.81 12.73
N ALA A 22 -0.02 3.19 13.56
CA ALA A 22 -0.90 3.92 14.48
C ALA A 22 -0.10 4.72 15.50
N ILE A 23 1.05 4.20 15.95
CA ILE A 23 1.93 4.92 16.86
C ILE A 23 2.40 6.23 16.23
N GLU A 24 2.56 6.28 14.91
CA GLU A 24 2.99 7.47 14.19
C GLU A 24 1.85 8.44 13.91
N GLY A 25 0.65 8.13 14.36
CA GLY A 25 -0.49 9.02 14.22
C GLY A 25 -1.37 8.79 13.00
N TYR A 26 -1.15 7.71 12.26
CA TYR A 26 -1.98 7.38 11.11
C TYR A 26 -3.24 6.63 11.51
N GLU A 27 -4.32 6.89 10.77
CA GLU A 27 -5.52 6.08 10.90
C GLU A 27 -5.37 4.86 10.00
N ILE A 28 -5.71 3.68 10.51
CA ILE A 28 -5.45 2.42 9.81
C ILE A 28 -6.74 1.74 9.40
N LEU A 29 -6.84 1.42 8.12
CA LEU A 29 -7.87 0.55 7.58
C LEU A 29 -7.17 -0.71 7.10
N THR A 30 -7.88 -1.83 7.11
CA THR A 30 -7.30 -3.11 6.72
C THR A 30 -8.16 -3.81 5.70
N ALA A 31 -7.53 -4.64 4.87
CA ALA A 31 -8.20 -5.50 3.91
C ALA A 31 -7.40 -6.80 3.83
N CYS A 32 -8.08 -7.92 3.68
CA CYS A 32 -7.41 -9.22 3.65
C CYS A 32 -7.17 -9.77 2.24
N ASP A 33 -7.68 -9.08 1.23
CA ASP A 33 -7.42 -9.45 -0.15
C ASP A 33 -7.72 -8.26 -1.07
N GLY A 34 -7.45 -8.45 -2.37
CA GLY A 34 -7.62 -7.38 -3.34
C GLY A 34 -9.06 -6.92 -3.52
N MET A 35 -10.01 -7.84 -3.40
CA MET A 35 -11.43 -7.47 -3.54
C MET A 35 -11.87 -6.56 -2.40
N GLU A 36 -11.49 -6.91 -1.17
CA GLU A 36 -11.81 -6.08 -0.01
C GLU A 36 -11.11 -4.73 -0.11
N ALA A 37 -9.88 -4.72 -0.62
CA ALA A 37 -9.15 -3.48 -0.81
C ALA A 37 -9.92 -2.55 -1.76
N LEU A 38 -10.44 -3.08 -2.86
CA LEU A 38 -11.20 -2.26 -3.80
C LEU A 38 -12.46 -1.71 -3.16
N ASP A 39 -13.15 -2.51 -2.36
CA ASP A 39 -14.33 -2.05 -1.64
C ASP A 39 -14.00 -0.90 -0.69
N LYS A 40 -12.90 -1.02 0.05
CA LYS A 40 -12.47 0.04 0.96
C LYS A 40 -12.13 1.32 0.21
N MET A 41 -11.50 1.20 -0.95
CA MET A 41 -11.16 2.36 -1.76
C MET A 41 -12.41 3.09 -2.26
N GLU A 42 -13.51 2.37 -2.45
CA GLU A 42 -14.76 2.98 -2.90
C GLU A 42 -15.52 3.71 -1.78
N THR A 43 -15.41 3.22 -0.55
CA THR A 43 -16.21 3.70 0.57
C THR A 43 -15.48 4.60 1.54
N GLU A 44 -14.13 4.54 1.55
CA GLU A 44 -13.33 5.27 2.52
C GLU A 44 -12.34 6.18 1.82
N LYS A 45 -11.96 7.26 2.50
CA LYS A 45 -10.88 8.11 2.00
C LYS A 45 -9.56 7.50 2.45
N VAL A 46 -8.73 7.15 1.49
CA VAL A 46 -7.43 6.54 1.74
C VAL A 46 -6.33 7.44 1.19
N ASP A 47 -5.31 7.68 1.97
CA ASP A 47 -4.19 8.54 1.59
C ASP A 47 -2.96 7.78 1.10
N LEU A 48 -2.84 6.52 1.48
CA LEU A 48 -1.76 5.65 1.04
C LEU A 48 -2.19 4.20 1.20
N ILE A 49 -1.77 3.34 0.30
CA ILE A 49 -2.05 1.91 0.40
C ILE A 49 -0.74 1.12 0.47
N LEU A 50 -0.68 0.19 1.44
CA LEU A 50 0.38 -0.81 1.55
C LEU A 50 -0.23 -2.13 1.07
N LEU A 51 0.34 -2.71 0.03
CA LEU A 51 -0.32 -3.77 -0.73
C LEU A 51 0.59 -4.97 -0.91
N ASP A 52 0.21 -6.10 -0.31
CA ASP A 52 0.90 -7.36 -0.53
C ASP A 52 0.55 -7.88 -1.92
N VAL A 53 1.54 -8.36 -2.67
CA VAL A 53 1.28 -8.86 -4.02
C VAL A 53 0.75 -10.30 -4.04
N MET A 54 1.08 -11.09 -3.05
CA MET A 54 0.66 -12.50 -3.01
C MET A 54 -0.53 -12.69 -2.09
N MET A 55 -1.72 -12.63 -2.66
CA MET A 55 -2.97 -12.77 -1.91
C MET A 55 -3.96 -13.65 -2.68
N PRO A 56 -4.90 -14.31 -1.98
CA PRO A 56 -5.95 -15.07 -2.65
C PRO A 56 -6.96 -14.14 -3.32
N ARG A 57 -7.84 -14.71 -4.10
CA ARG A 57 -8.90 -14.04 -4.86
C ARG A 57 -8.31 -13.07 -5.88
N LEU A 58 -8.14 -11.80 -5.53
CA LEU A 58 -7.53 -10.82 -6.41
C LEU A 58 -6.16 -10.45 -5.84
N ASN A 59 -5.09 -10.76 -6.57
CA ASN A 59 -3.73 -10.50 -6.08
C ASN A 59 -3.44 -9.00 -6.09
N GLY A 60 -2.35 -8.62 -5.40
CA GLY A 60 -2.01 -7.22 -5.21
C GLY A 60 -1.74 -6.47 -6.49
N LEU A 61 -1.13 -7.10 -7.48
CA LEU A 61 -0.82 -6.42 -8.75
C LEU A 61 -2.10 -6.10 -9.53
N SER A 62 -3.04 -7.05 -9.56
CA SER A 62 -4.33 -6.82 -10.20
C SER A 62 -5.13 -5.75 -9.48
N ALA A 63 -5.10 -5.76 -8.15
CA ALA A 63 -5.76 -4.74 -7.36
C ALA A 63 -5.16 -3.36 -7.64
N LEU A 64 -3.84 -3.27 -7.71
CA LEU A 64 -3.16 -2.02 -8.01
C LEU A 64 -3.58 -1.45 -9.36
N MET A 65 -3.67 -2.31 -10.37
CA MET A 65 -4.09 -1.88 -11.69
C MET A 65 -5.49 -1.27 -11.66
N LYS A 66 -6.41 -1.91 -10.94
CA LYS A 66 -7.77 -1.41 -10.81
C LYS A 66 -7.83 -0.11 -10.00
N ILE A 67 -7.04 -0.01 -8.95
CA ILE A 67 -6.97 1.21 -8.13
C ILE A 67 -6.49 2.38 -8.99
N ARG A 68 -5.51 2.16 -9.84
CA ARG A 68 -4.96 3.21 -10.68
C ARG A 68 -5.92 3.73 -11.74
N GLU A 69 -6.98 3.02 -12.03
CA GLU A 69 -8.01 3.51 -12.94
C GLU A 69 -8.74 4.73 -12.36
N LYS A 70 -8.82 4.84 -11.04
CA LYS A 70 -9.62 5.88 -10.38
C LYS A 70 -8.86 6.71 -9.35
N HIS A 71 -7.70 6.24 -8.88
CA HIS A 71 -7.02 6.86 -7.74
C HIS A 71 -5.53 7.07 -8.01
N ASN A 72 -5.02 8.21 -7.56
CA ASN A 72 -3.60 8.55 -7.69
C ASN A 72 -2.86 8.56 -6.35
N ILE A 73 -3.44 7.96 -5.33
CA ILE A 73 -2.79 7.92 -4.02
C ILE A 73 -1.50 7.10 -4.08
N PRO A 74 -0.54 7.37 -3.20
CA PRO A 74 0.68 6.56 -3.16
C PRO A 74 0.38 5.11 -2.87
N ALA A 75 1.05 4.23 -3.58
CA ALA A 75 0.92 2.78 -3.38
C ALA A 75 2.30 2.19 -3.20
N ILE A 76 2.50 1.47 -2.10
CA ILE A 76 3.74 0.78 -1.80
C ILE A 76 3.45 -0.71 -1.80
N ILE A 77 4.16 -1.48 -2.62
CA ILE A 77 3.95 -2.92 -2.65
C ILE A 77 4.91 -3.61 -1.67
N LEU A 78 4.41 -4.67 -1.04
CA LEU A 78 5.19 -5.52 -0.16
C LEU A 78 5.36 -6.85 -0.86
N SER A 79 6.59 -7.36 -0.92
CA SER A 79 6.86 -8.59 -1.65
C SER A 79 8.01 -9.36 -1.00
N ALA A 80 8.01 -10.68 -1.16
CA ALA A 80 9.10 -11.50 -0.69
C ALA A 80 10.37 -11.17 -1.46
N LYS A 81 11.51 -11.33 -0.79
CA LYS A 81 12.81 -11.01 -1.37
C LYS A 81 13.06 -11.75 -2.69
N THR A 82 12.48 -12.92 -2.85
CA THR A 82 12.69 -13.74 -4.04
C THR A 82 11.77 -13.38 -5.20
N GLU A 83 10.87 -12.41 -5.00
CA GLU A 83 9.85 -12.05 -5.99
C GLU A 83 10.27 -10.83 -6.81
N GLU A 84 11.44 -10.91 -7.44
CA GLU A 84 11.98 -9.82 -8.25
C GLU A 84 11.06 -9.41 -9.39
N SER A 85 10.42 -10.38 -10.04
CA SER A 85 9.49 -10.10 -11.13
C SER A 85 8.28 -9.30 -10.66
N ASP A 86 7.83 -9.54 -9.43
CA ASP A 86 6.70 -8.80 -8.87
C ASP A 86 7.08 -7.34 -8.61
N LYS A 87 8.32 -7.10 -8.20
CA LYS A 87 8.81 -5.74 -8.01
C LYS A 87 8.75 -4.96 -9.32
N VAL A 88 9.27 -5.54 -10.38
CA VAL A 88 9.30 -4.89 -11.69
C VAL A 88 7.87 -4.67 -12.19
N SER A 89 7.01 -5.69 -12.08
CA SER A 89 5.63 -5.58 -12.52
C SER A 89 4.86 -4.54 -11.73
N GLY A 90 5.04 -4.51 -10.41
CA GLY A 90 4.35 -3.53 -9.56
C GLY A 90 4.72 -2.11 -9.90
N LEU A 91 6.01 -1.83 -10.07
CA LEU A 91 6.47 -0.50 -10.42
C LEU A 91 5.97 -0.10 -11.81
N SER A 92 5.93 -1.04 -12.75
CA SER A 92 5.41 -0.79 -14.10
C SER A 92 3.91 -0.50 -14.09
N LEU A 93 3.17 -1.10 -13.17
CA LEU A 93 1.72 -0.90 -13.07
C LEU A 93 1.35 0.34 -12.25
N GLY A 94 2.33 1.04 -11.71
CA GLY A 94 2.07 2.31 -11.06
C GLY A 94 2.30 2.35 -9.56
N ALA A 95 3.00 1.37 -8.99
CA ALA A 95 3.41 1.46 -7.58
C ALA A 95 4.45 2.56 -7.45
N ASP A 96 4.40 3.28 -6.33
CA ASP A 96 5.34 4.37 -6.07
C ASP A 96 6.60 3.89 -5.39
N ASP A 97 6.53 2.77 -4.71
CA ASP A 97 7.67 2.22 -3.97
C ASP A 97 7.46 0.74 -3.74
N TYR A 98 8.48 0.11 -3.22
CA TYR A 98 8.53 -1.32 -3.01
C TYR A 98 9.31 -1.62 -1.73
N ILE A 99 8.81 -2.54 -0.92
CA ILE A 99 9.46 -2.96 0.32
C ILE A 99 9.56 -4.48 0.34
N GLU A 100 10.75 -5.00 0.58
CA GLU A 100 10.96 -6.45 0.68
C GLU A 100 10.55 -6.98 2.04
N LYS A 101 9.98 -8.16 2.06
CA LYS A 101 9.72 -8.89 3.29
C LYS A 101 10.91 -9.80 3.58
N PRO A 102 11.30 -9.97 4.85
CA PRO A 102 10.76 -9.29 6.04
C PRO A 102 11.16 -7.82 6.04
N TYR A 103 10.22 -6.95 6.34
CA TYR A 103 10.48 -5.52 6.29
C TYR A 103 11.19 -5.04 7.57
N ASN A 104 11.97 -3.98 7.40
CA ASN A 104 12.58 -3.26 8.51
C ASN A 104 11.60 -2.18 8.93
N PRO A 105 11.15 -2.15 10.21
CA PRO A 105 10.14 -1.16 10.63
C PRO A 105 10.57 0.29 10.38
N ALA A 106 11.82 0.62 10.64
CA ALA A 106 12.30 1.99 10.44
C ALA A 106 12.29 2.36 8.96
N GLU A 107 12.70 1.44 8.10
CA GLU A 107 12.68 1.67 6.65
C GLU A 107 11.26 1.83 6.15
N LEU A 108 10.35 0.98 6.60
CA LEU A 108 8.95 1.05 6.19
C LEU A 108 8.35 2.40 6.57
N LEU A 109 8.56 2.84 7.80
CA LEU A 109 8.05 4.13 8.26
C LEU A 109 8.63 5.28 7.44
N ALA A 110 9.92 5.22 7.14
CA ALA A 110 10.57 6.27 6.36
C ALA A 110 9.96 6.37 4.96
N ARG A 111 9.72 5.22 4.31
CA ARG A 111 9.13 5.20 2.98
C ARG A 111 7.69 5.67 2.98
N VAL A 112 6.90 5.26 3.98
CA VAL A 112 5.52 5.72 4.12
C VAL A 112 5.48 7.23 4.27
N LYS A 113 6.28 7.78 5.18
CA LYS A 113 6.33 9.22 5.42
C LYS A 113 6.76 9.99 4.17
N ALA A 114 7.76 9.47 3.46
CA ALA A 114 8.24 10.11 2.24
C ALA A 114 7.17 10.17 1.16
N GLN A 115 6.44 9.08 0.97
CA GLN A 115 5.40 9.02 -0.05
C GLN A 115 4.23 9.94 0.29
N ILE A 116 3.81 9.98 1.53
CA ILE A 116 2.73 10.87 1.96
C ILE A 116 3.16 12.33 1.78
N ARG A 117 4.38 12.66 2.17
CA ARG A 117 4.89 14.02 2.03
C ARG A 117 4.90 14.46 0.56
N ARG A 118 5.37 13.59 -0.34
CA ARG A 118 5.39 13.90 -1.77
C ARG A 118 3.99 14.10 -2.32
N TYR A 119 3.09 13.23 -1.95
CA TYR A 119 1.71 13.31 -2.39
C TYR A 119 1.07 14.64 -1.97
N LYS A 120 1.26 15.02 -0.72
CA LYS A 120 0.70 16.27 -0.20
C LYS A 120 1.37 17.49 -0.82
N ALA A 121 2.69 17.44 -1.01
CA ALA A 121 3.43 18.55 -1.58
C ALA A 121 3.00 18.86 -3.02
N TYR A 122 2.58 17.85 -3.76
CA TYR A 122 2.14 18.04 -5.13
C TYR A 122 0.62 18.03 -5.27
N GLY A 123 -0.08 18.25 -4.14
CA GLY A 123 -1.53 18.36 -4.15
C GLY A 123 -2.25 17.10 -4.62
N GLY A 124 -1.61 15.95 -4.52
CA GLY A 124 -2.19 14.72 -5.00
C GLY A 124 -2.18 14.58 -6.51
N SER A 125 -1.66 15.56 -7.22
CA SER A 125 -1.62 15.56 -8.68
C SER A 125 -0.42 14.78 -9.17
N ARG A 126 -0.65 13.58 -9.63
CA ARG A 126 0.41 12.73 -10.18
C ARG A 126 0.34 12.66 -11.70
N ALA A 127 -0.78 13.03 -12.19
CA ALA A 127 -1.02 12.98 -13.61
C ALA A 127 -0.31 14.10 -14.33
N GLY A 128 0.35 14.88 -13.56
CA GLY A 128 1.17 15.89 -14.22
C GLY A 128 0.63 16.31 -15.47
#